data_cf12671e8df55f49339c2ebc99b9ffba
#
_entry.id   cf12671e8df55f49339c2ebc99b9ffba
#
_cell.length_a   1.000
_cell.length_b   1.000
_cell.length_c   1.000
_cell.angle_alpha   90.00
_cell.angle_beta   90.00
_cell.angle_gamma   90.00
#
_symmetry.space_group_name_H-M   'P 1'
#
loop_
_entity.id
_entity.type
_entity.pdbx_description
1 polymer ?
#
loop_
_entity_poly.entity_id
_entity_poly.type
_entity_poly.pdbx_seq_one_letter_code
_entity_poly.pdbx_strand_id
1 'polypeptide(L)'
;YRIIDFPLSNCSNSGIYTVGVLTQYKPLDLNSHIGIGDPWDLDRRDGGVSILPPYQEEKGGDWYKGTANAIYQNIEYVDRYDPEYVLILSGDHIYKMNYDKMLEFHKENNADATIAVINVPIEEASRFGIMNTREDNSIYEFEEKPKDPKSTNASMGIYIFNWTILKKFLREDENDLESSNDFGKNI
;
A
#
# COMPACT_ATOMS: atom_id res chain seq x y z
N TYR A 1 12.42 18.80 -1.85
CA TYR A 1 11.63 17.63 -1.44
C TYR A 1 11.56 16.62 -2.58
N ARG A 2 11.61 15.33 -2.25
CA ARG A 2 11.34 14.23 -3.17
C ARG A 2 9.90 13.73 -2.95
N ILE A 3 9.35 13.01 -3.92
CA ILE A 3 7.96 12.49 -3.82
C ILE A 3 7.78 11.63 -2.57
N ILE A 4 8.76 10.77 -2.26
CA ILE A 4 8.73 9.89 -1.08
C ILE A 4 8.62 10.64 0.26
N ASP A 5 9.02 11.92 0.32
CA ASP A 5 8.94 12.73 1.55
C ASP A 5 7.50 12.91 2.01
N PHE A 6 6.53 12.92 1.07
CA PHE A 6 5.11 13.11 1.38
C PHE A 6 4.50 11.91 2.11
N PRO A 7 4.59 10.66 1.60
CA PRO A 7 4.07 9.50 2.33
C PRO A 7 4.81 9.27 3.65
N LEU A 8 6.13 9.47 3.73
CA LEU A 8 6.86 9.34 4.99
C LEU A 8 6.42 10.39 6.02
N SER A 9 6.25 11.65 5.61
CA SER A 9 5.72 12.71 6.47
C SER A 9 4.28 12.42 6.92
N ASN A 10 3.43 11.92 6.02
CA ASN A 10 2.06 11.55 6.37
C ASN A 10 2.02 10.40 7.38
N CYS A 11 2.89 9.38 7.24
CA CYS A 11 3.01 8.29 8.21
C CYS A 11 3.38 8.83 9.60
N SER A 12 4.47 9.57 9.70
CA SER A 12 4.92 10.14 10.97
C SER A 12 3.87 11.06 11.61
N ASN A 13 3.26 11.95 10.83
CA ASN A 13 2.20 12.85 11.31
C ASN A 13 0.89 12.11 11.69
N SER A 14 0.72 10.88 11.26
CA SER A 14 -0.41 10.00 11.62
C SER A 14 -0.06 9.00 12.74
N GLY A 15 1.10 9.15 13.39
CA GLY A 15 1.53 8.24 14.46
C GLY A 15 1.99 6.86 13.98
N ILE A 16 2.27 6.70 12.69
CA ILE A 16 2.78 5.45 12.12
C ILE A 16 4.30 5.53 12.03
N TYR A 17 4.96 4.78 12.90
CA TYR A 17 6.41 4.83 13.09
C TYR A 17 7.15 3.57 12.67
N THR A 18 6.47 2.57 12.14
CA THR A 18 7.07 1.38 11.54
C THR A 18 6.75 1.39 10.06
N VAL A 19 7.75 1.64 9.23
CA VAL A 19 7.56 1.83 7.80
C VAL A 19 8.56 0.97 7.02
N GLY A 20 8.06 0.09 6.17
CA GLY A 20 8.85 -0.65 5.20
C GLY A 20 8.77 0.03 3.82
N VAL A 21 9.90 0.40 3.24
CA VAL A 21 9.96 0.97 1.89
C VAL A 21 10.48 -0.08 0.91
N LEU A 22 9.57 -0.59 0.09
CA LEU A 22 9.87 -1.59 -0.94
C LEU A 22 10.55 -0.91 -2.12
N THR A 23 11.79 -1.31 -2.44
CA THR A 23 12.58 -0.71 -3.51
C THR A 23 13.11 -1.77 -4.46
N GLN A 24 13.19 -1.47 -5.75
CA GLN A 24 13.71 -2.43 -6.74
C GLN A 24 14.71 -1.81 -7.70
N TYR A 25 14.34 -0.75 -8.42
CA TYR A 25 15.18 -0.16 -9.47
C TYR A 25 15.97 1.04 -8.98
N LYS A 26 17.28 1.09 -9.28
CA LYS A 26 18.17 2.21 -8.95
C LYS A 26 18.00 2.74 -7.51
N PRO A 27 18.06 1.86 -6.50
CA PRO A 27 17.67 2.23 -5.13
C PRO A 27 18.67 3.17 -4.44
N LEU A 28 19.90 3.33 -4.95
CA LEU A 28 21.00 4.00 -4.25
C LEU A 28 20.65 5.43 -3.83
N ASP A 29 20.13 6.23 -4.78
CA ASP A 29 19.77 7.63 -4.50
C ASP A 29 18.59 7.75 -3.54
N LEU A 30 17.62 6.83 -3.65
CA LEU A 30 16.46 6.78 -2.76
C LEU A 30 16.89 6.35 -1.35
N ASN A 31 17.68 5.28 -1.25
CA ASN A 31 18.20 4.78 0.03
C ASN A 31 19.05 5.81 0.74
N SER A 32 19.93 6.52 -0.01
CA SER A 32 20.75 7.59 0.54
C SER A 32 19.91 8.79 1.02
N HIS A 33 18.80 9.08 0.33
CA HIS A 33 17.89 10.16 0.73
C HIS A 33 17.09 9.81 1.98
N ILE A 34 16.56 8.59 2.06
CA ILE A 34 15.81 8.12 3.23
C ILE A 34 16.74 7.97 4.43
N GLY A 35 17.95 7.43 4.22
CA GLY A 35 18.90 7.17 5.30
C GLY A 35 18.28 6.35 6.41
N ILE A 36 18.41 6.81 7.64
CA ILE A 36 17.81 6.19 8.83
C ILE A 36 16.42 6.75 9.17
N GLY A 37 15.91 7.72 8.39
CA GLY A 37 14.60 8.29 8.60
C GLY A 37 14.54 9.52 9.53
N ASP A 38 15.69 10.07 9.92
CA ASP A 38 15.82 11.23 10.81
C ASP A 38 14.90 12.43 10.42
N PRO A 39 14.79 12.84 9.12
CA PRO A 39 13.93 13.98 8.76
C PRO A 39 12.44 13.78 9.07
N TRP A 40 12.00 12.57 9.30
CA TRP A 40 10.59 12.20 9.55
C TRP A 40 10.36 11.61 10.94
N ASP A 41 11.34 11.67 11.86
CA ASP A 41 11.27 11.02 13.17
C ASP A 41 11.04 9.50 13.07
N LEU A 42 11.65 8.88 12.04
CA LEU A 42 11.59 7.45 11.76
C LEU A 42 12.94 6.74 12.05
N ASP A 43 13.87 7.39 12.72
CA ASP A 43 15.15 6.83 13.20
C ASP A 43 15.01 6.15 14.56
N ARG A 44 13.97 5.36 14.72
CA ARG A 44 13.58 4.76 16.00
C ARG A 44 14.22 3.39 16.22
N ARG A 45 14.52 3.08 17.49
CA ARG A 45 15.05 1.78 17.88
C ARG A 45 14.04 0.66 17.67
N ASP A 46 12.77 0.90 18.03
CA ASP A 46 11.67 -0.02 17.87
C ASP A 46 10.74 0.51 16.76
N GLY A 47 10.73 -0.16 15.60
CA GLY A 47 10.10 0.33 14.39
C GLY A 47 11.07 1.12 13.51
N GLY A 48 10.69 2.36 13.15
CA GLY A 48 11.45 3.19 12.25
C GLY A 48 11.26 2.86 10.78
N VAL A 49 12.08 3.46 9.90
CA VAL A 49 12.05 3.16 8.48
C VAL A 49 13.05 2.05 8.13
N SER A 50 12.60 1.08 7.35
CA SER A 50 13.42 0.00 6.80
C SER A 50 13.33 0.00 5.28
N ILE A 51 14.46 -0.11 4.61
CA ILE A 51 14.50 -0.30 3.17
C ILE A 51 14.47 -1.80 2.87
N LEU A 52 13.53 -2.23 2.06
CA LEU A 52 13.24 -3.63 1.76
C LEU A 52 13.45 -3.87 0.25
N PRO A 53 14.68 -4.16 -0.18
CA PRO A 53 14.96 -4.58 -1.54
C PRO A 53 14.58 -6.06 -1.73
N PRO A 54 14.35 -6.53 -2.97
CA PRO A 54 14.24 -7.95 -3.23
C PRO A 54 15.54 -8.66 -2.83
N TYR A 55 15.44 -9.86 -2.27
CA TYR A 55 16.59 -10.64 -1.83
C TYR A 55 16.54 -12.06 -2.41
N GLN A 56 17.70 -12.69 -2.53
CA GLN A 56 17.80 -14.08 -2.95
C GLN A 56 17.79 -14.99 -1.72
N GLU A 57 16.95 -16.01 -1.76
CA GLU A 57 17.03 -17.15 -0.87
C GLU A 57 17.99 -18.21 -1.43
N GLU A 58 18.38 -19.21 -0.62
CA GLU A 58 19.25 -20.32 -1.06
C GLU A 58 18.72 -21.09 -2.27
N LYS A 59 17.41 -21.06 -2.51
CA LYS A 59 16.72 -21.73 -3.61
C LYS A 59 16.49 -20.84 -4.85
N GLY A 60 17.07 -19.65 -4.88
CA GLY A 60 16.87 -18.64 -5.89
C GLY A 60 15.85 -17.60 -5.44
N GLY A 61 16.18 -16.32 -5.56
CA GLY A 61 15.27 -15.19 -5.32
C GLY A 61 15.08 -14.44 -6.61
N ASP A 62 13.86 -14.03 -6.85
CA ASP A 62 13.51 -13.24 -8.01
C ASP A 62 13.30 -11.77 -7.62
N TRP A 63 13.48 -10.90 -8.60
CA TRP A 63 12.96 -9.54 -8.53
C TRP A 63 11.47 -9.57 -8.15
N TYR A 64 10.98 -8.50 -7.54
CA TYR A 64 9.53 -8.36 -7.33
C TYR A 64 8.81 -8.48 -8.67
N LYS A 65 7.93 -9.46 -8.80
CA LYS A 65 7.16 -9.73 -10.02
C LYS A 65 6.04 -8.71 -10.23
N GLY A 66 5.61 -8.08 -9.15
CA GLY A 66 4.57 -7.06 -9.12
C GLY A 66 4.43 -6.49 -7.72
N THR A 67 3.49 -5.57 -7.53
CA THR A 67 3.29 -4.87 -6.26
C THR A 67 2.76 -5.79 -5.15
N ALA A 68 1.92 -6.78 -5.47
CA ALA A 68 1.46 -7.79 -4.52
C ALA A 68 2.60 -8.74 -4.12
N ASN A 69 3.39 -9.21 -5.08
CA ASN A 69 4.55 -10.05 -4.80
C ASN A 69 5.61 -9.33 -3.94
N ALA A 70 5.78 -8.01 -4.12
CA ALA A 70 6.68 -7.24 -3.28
C ALA A 70 6.28 -7.28 -1.79
N ILE A 71 4.98 -7.20 -1.50
CA ILE A 71 4.47 -7.30 -0.13
C ILE A 71 4.57 -8.76 0.36
N TYR A 72 4.24 -9.73 -0.49
CA TYR A 72 4.34 -11.15 -0.19
C TYR A 72 5.75 -11.56 0.25
N GLN A 73 6.79 -11.17 -0.49
CA GLN A 73 8.18 -11.46 -0.14
C GLN A 73 8.61 -10.86 1.21
N ASN A 74 7.89 -9.84 1.70
CA ASN A 74 8.19 -9.17 2.96
C ASN A 74 7.21 -9.49 4.10
N ILE A 75 6.42 -10.57 3.98
CA ILE A 75 5.49 -11.01 5.05
C ILE A 75 6.23 -11.21 6.37
N GLU A 76 7.42 -11.83 6.37
CA GLU A 76 8.20 -12.05 7.60
C GLU A 76 8.64 -10.74 8.27
N TYR A 77 8.92 -9.69 7.47
CA TYR A 77 9.22 -8.38 8.03
C TYR A 77 8.02 -7.81 8.78
N VAL A 78 6.83 -7.90 8.20
CA VAL A 78 5.59 -7.43 8.83
C VAL A 78 5.25 -8.27 10.06
N ASP A 79 5.37 -9.60 9.97
CA ASP A 79 5.07 -10.53 11.06
C ASP A 79 5.94 -10.31 12.31
N ARG A 80 7.15 -9.73 12.19
CA ARG A 80 8.00 -9.35 13.34
C ARG A 80 7.34 -8.35 14.28
N TYR A 81 6.46 -7.52 13.75
CA TYR A 81 5.76 -6.47 14.51
C TYR A 81 4.37 -6.89 14.95
N ASP A 82 3.88 -8.07 14.51
CA ASP A 82 2.56 -8.62 14.80
C ASP A 82 1.43 -7.57 14.74
N PRO A 83 1.28 -6.83 13.64
CA PRO A 83 0.30 -5.76 13.55
C PRO A 83 -1.11 -6.33 13.36
N GLU A 84 -2.10 -5.68 13.94
CA GLU A 84 -3.51 -5.94 13.65
C GLU A 84 -3.89 -5.41 12.26
N TYR A 85 -3.38 -4.21 11.93
CA TYR A 85 -3.65 -3.51 10.67
C TYR A 85 -2.36 -3.16 9.94
N VAL A 86 -2.43 -3.13 8.62
CA VAL A 86 -1.36 -2.64 7.76
C VAL A 86 -1.87 -1.57 6.82
N LEU A 87 -1.06 -0.53 6.64
CA LEU A 87 -1.29 0.54 5.68
C LEU A 87 -0.39 0.29 4.46
N ILE A 88 -0.98 0.18 3.29
CA ILE A 88 -0.28 0.03 2.02
C ILE A 88 -0.38 1.34 1.25
N LEU A 89 0.75 1.88 0.82
CA LEU A 89 0.85 3.17 0.14
C LEU A 89 1.60 3.03 -1.18
N SER A 90 1.15 3.74 -2.20
CA SER A 90 1.99 4.06 -3.35
C SER A 90 3.00 5.15 -2.96
N GLY A 91 4.26 4.98 -3.36
CA GLY A 91 5.36 5.89 -3.02
C GLY A 91 5.50 7.09 -3.97
N ASP A 92 4.63 7.22 -4.97
CA ASP A 92 4.73 8.17 -6.09
C ASP A 92 3.64 9.25 -6.09
N HIS A 93 2.88 9.38 -5.02
CA HIS A 93 1.79 10.34 -4.91
C HIS A 93 2.15 11.52 -4.00
N ILE A 94 1.78 12.72 -4.42
CA ILE A 94 1.92 13.95 -3.64
C ILE A 94 0.54 14.34 -3.09
N TYR A 95 0.36 14.14 -1.80
CA TYR A 95 -0.88 14.50 -1.09
C TYR A 95 -0.59 14.71 0.41
N LYS A 96 -1.55 15.30 1.11
CA LYS A 96 -1.53 15.41 2.57
C LYS A 96 -2.74 14.69 3.14
N MET A 97 -2.50 13.70 3.98
CA MET A 97 -3.55 12.87 4.56
C MET A 97 -3.20 12.47 6.00
N ASN A 98 -4.23 12.37 6.84
CA ASN A 98 -4.14 11.77 8.16
C ASN A 98 -4.68 10.33 8.10
N TYR A 99 -3.78 9.36 8.19
CA TYR A 99 -4.14 7.95 8.12
C TYR A 99 -4.84 7.43 9.39
N ASP A 100 -4.68 8.12 10.52
CA ASP A 100 -5.36 7.75 11.76
C ASP A 100 -6.89 7.83 11.60
N LYS A 101 -7.38 8.87 10.93
CA LYS A 101 -8.81 8.99 10.60
C LYS A 101 -9.31 7.87 9.68
N MET A 102 -8.48 7.42 8.75
CA MET A 102 -8.82 6.30 7.89
C MET A 102 -8.85 4.99 8.68
N LEU A 103 -7.95 4.82 9.64
CA LEU A 103 -7.94 3.66 10.53
C LEU A 103 -9.14 3.66 11.49
N GLU A 104 -9.54 4.82 12.03
CA GLU A 104 -10.77 4.96 12.82
C GLU A 104 -11.98 4.50 12.01
N PHE A 105 -12.13 5.00 10.78
CA PHE A 105 -13.20 4.59 9.86
C PHE A 105 -13.18 3.08 9.59
N HIS A 106 -12.01 2.50 9.35
CA HIS A 106 -11.82 1.07 9.14
C HIS A 106 -12.36 0.24 10.32
N LYS A 107 -12.00 0.64 11.55
CA LYS A 107 -12.44 -0.01 12.79
C LYS A 107 -13.94 0.15 13.04
N GLU A 108 -14.48 1.35 12.88
CA GLU A 108 -15.90 1.65 13.11
C GLU A 108 -16.82 0.83 12.18
N ASN A 109 -16.35 0.55 10.95
CA ASN A 109 -17.09 -0.24 9.98
C ASN A 109 -16.79 -1.75 10.05
N ASN A 110 -15.90 -2.20 10.94
CA ASN A 110 -15.42 -3.58 11.01
C ASN A 110 -14.99 -4.11 9.64
N ALA A 111 -14.29 -3.26 8.88
CA ALA A 111 -13.91 -3.56 7.51
C ALA A 111 -12.70 -4.52 7.47
N ASP A 112 -12.63 -5.38 6.47
CA ASP A 112 -11.44 -6.18 6.17
C ASP A 112 -10.43 -5.39 5.34
N ALA A 113 -10.96 -4.50 4.48
CA ALA A 113 -10.18 -3.58 3.66
C ALA A 113 -10.87 -2.21 3.61
N THR A 114 -10.08 -1.14 3.67
CA THR A 114 -10.53 0.24 3.45
C THR A 114 -9.66 0.89 2.40
N ILE A 115 -10.26 1.54 1.43
CA ILE A 115 -9.57 2.15 0.29
C ILE A 115 -9.85 3.65 0.27
N ALA A 116 -8.80 4.46 0.23
CA ALA A 116 -8.95 5.89 0.04
C ALA A 116 -9.28 6.19 -1.43
N VAL A 117 -10.30 7.02 -1.64
CA VAL A 117 -10.74 7.45 -2.97
C VAL A 117 -10.75 8.96 -3.09
N ILE A 118 -10.62 9.43 -4.33
CA ILE A 118 -10.81 10.82 -4.70
C ILE A 118 -11.82 10.89 -5.84
N ASN A 119 -12.71 11.87 -5.80
CA ASN A 119 -13.62 12.12 -6.91
C ASN A 119 -12.87 12.79 -8.06
N VAL A 120 -12.94 12.19 -9.23
CA VAL A 120 -12.36 12.72 -10.47
C VAL A 120 -13.45 13.03 -11.48
N PRO A 121 -13.22 13.92 -12.47
CA PRO A 121 -14.13 14.08 -13.60
C PRO A 121 -14.35 12.73 -14.30
N ILE A 122 -15.59 12.47 -14.75
CA ILE A 122 -15.95 11.19 -15.38
C ILE A 122 -15.11 10.89 -16.62
N GLU A 123 -14.70 11.93 -17.35
CA GLU A 123 -13.84 11.83 -18.53
C GLU A 123 -12.43 11.33 -18.21
N GLU A 124 -11.98 11.52 -16.97
CA GLU A 124 -10.67 11.06 -16.48
C GLU A 124 -10.74 9.72 -15.77
N ALA A 125 -11.92 9.28 -15.35
CA ALA A 125 -12.11 8.10 -14.51
C ALA A 125 -11.56 6.81 -15.15
N SER A 126 -11.59 6.71 -16.48
CA SER A 126 -11.03 5.56 -17.23
C SER A 126 -9.51 5.36 -17.07
N ARG A 127 -8.81 6.32 -16.43
CA ARG A 127 -7.36 6.25 -16.18
C ARG A 127 -7.02 5.59 -14.84
N PHE A 128 -8.00 5.37 -13.99
CA PHE A 128 -7.84 4.95 -12.59
C PHE A 128 -8.60 3.65 -12.31
N GLY A 129 -8.24 2.99 -11.22
CA GLY A 129 -9.10 2.00 -10.60
C GLY A 129 -10.32 2.69 -9.99
N ILE A 130 -11.52 2.26 -10.35
CA ILE A 130 -12.78 2.89 -9.96
C ILE A 130 -13.51 2.02 -8.94
N MET A 131 -13.91 2.64 -7.81
CA MET A 131 -14.73 2.01 -6.79
C MET A 131 -16.20 2.27 -7.05
N ASN A 132 -16.98 1.21 -7.19
CA ASN A 132 -18.43 1.25 -7.19
C ASN A 132 -18.94 0.91 -5.79
N THR A 133 -19.59 1.87 -5.14
CA THR A 133 -20.00 1.76 -3.74
C THR A 133 -21.51 1.85 -3.58
N ARG A 134 -22.02 1.25 -2.49
CA ARG A 134 -23.39 1.44 -2.03
C ARG A 134 -23.52 2.75 -1.24
N GLU A 135 -24.73 3.06 -0.80
CA GLU A 135 -25.02 4.27 0.00
C GLU A 135 -24.27 4.30 1.35
N ASP A 136 -23.97 3.12 1.90
CA ASP A 136 -23.19 2.95 3.14
C ASP A 136 -21.67 2.96 2.93
N ASN A 137 -21.21 3.32 1.73
CA ASN A 137 -19.82 3.30 1.29
C ASN A 137 -19.18 1.91 1.18
N SER A 138 -19.93 0.82 1.35
CA SER A 138 -19.40 -0.52 1.09
C SER A 138 -19.14 -0.73 -0.41
N ILE A 139 -17.96 -1.26 -0.72
CA ILE A 139 -17.55 -1.52 -2.11
C ILE A 139 -18.25 -2.81 -2.56
N TYR A 140 -18.92 -2.77 -3.72
CA TYR A 140 -19.46 -3.96 -4.34
C TYR A 140 -18.77 -4.36 -5.64
N GLU A 141 -17.97 -3.45 -6.22
CA GLU A 141 -17.24 -3.70 -7.46
C GLU A 141 -16.03 -2.76 -7.56
N PHE A 142 -14.92 -3.31 -7.99
CA PHE A 142 -13.72 -2.57 -8.38
C PHE A 142 -13.46 -2.79 -9.87
N GLU A 143 -13.25 -1.72 -10.62
CA GLU A 143 -12.99 -1.78 -12.06
C GLU A 143 -11.64 -1.11 -12.36
N GLU A 144 -10.64 -1.90 -12.78
CA GLU A 144 -9.34 -1.33 -13.17
C GLU A 144 -9.42 -0.71 -14.56
N LYS A 145 -9.27 0.62 -14.62
CA LYS A 145 -9.27 1.42 -15.85
C LYS A 145 -10.43 1.10 -16.81
N PRO A 146 -11.67 1.17 -16.33
CA PRO A 146 -12.83 0.85 -17.15
C PRO A 146 -12.96 1.78 -18.34
N LYS A 147 -13.43 1.26 -19.49
CA LYS A 147 -13.71 2.10 -20.67
C LYS A 147 -14.92 3.01 -20.44
N ASP A 148 -15.92 2.49 -19.75
CA ASP A 148 -17.17 3.18 -19.42
C ASP A 148 -17.36 3.17 -17.89
N PRO A 149 -16.69 4.09 -17.16
CA PRO A 149 -16.74 4.10 -15.71
C PRO A 149 -18.15 4.42 -15.18
N LYS A 150 -18.61 3.65 -14.18
CA LYS A 150 -19.92 3.82 -13.55
C LYS A 150 -19.88 4.82 -12.38
N SER A 151 -18.69 5.13 -11.88
CA SER A 151 -18.46 6.00 -10.73
C SER A 151 -17.27 6.92 -10.98
N THR A 152 -17.20 7.99 -10.20
CA THR A 152 -16.08 8.95 -10.18
C THR A 152 -15.11 8.71 -9.03
N ASN A 153 -15.34 7.67 -8.20
CA ASN A 153 -14.51 7.35 -7.06
C ASN A 153 -13.23 6.62 -7.50
N ALA A 154 -12.19 7.38 -7.79
CA ALA A 154 -10.88 6.85 -8.19
C ALA A 154 -10.06 6.41 -6.97
N SER A 155 -9.48 5.22 -7.02
CA SER A 155 -8.53 4.74 -6.02
C SER A 155 -7.30 5.62 -5.96
N MET A 156 -6.89 5.97 -4.75
CA MET A 156 -5.65 6.71 -4.50
C MET A 156 -4.43 5.78 -4.33
N GLY A 157 -4.61 4.46 -4.41
CA GLY A 157 -3.53 3.53 -4.09
C GLY A 157 -3.14 3.55 -2.60
N ILE A 158 -4.08 3.85 -1.74
CA ILE A 158 -3.93 3.91 -0.28
C ILE A 158 -4.94 2.95 0.33
N TYR A 159 -4.44 1.96 1.05
CA TYR A 159 -5.27 0.87 1.58
C TYR A 159 -4.94 0.60 3.03
N ILE A 160 -5.96 0.32 3.86
CA ILE A 160 -5.80 -0.30 5.17
C ILE A 160 -6.43 -1.68 5.13
N PHE A 161 -5.71 -2.68 5.63
CA PHE A 161 -6.17 -4.06 5.73
C PHE A 161 -6.00 -4.61 7.14
N ASN A 162 -6.87 -5.52 7.54
CA ASN A 162 -6.56 -6.49 8.57
C ASN A 162 -5.39 -7.35 8.10
N TRP A 163 -4.28 -7.39 8.86
CA TRP A 163 -3.07 -8.09 8.41
C TRP A 163 -3.30 -9.57 8.12
N THR A 164 -4.05 -10.25 8.97
CA THR A 164 -4.38 -11.67 8.78
C THR A 164 -5.10 -11.95 7.47
N ILE A 165 -6.00 -11.05 7.07
CA ILE A 165 -6.77 -11.14 5.82
C ILE A 165 -5.86 -10.88 4.63
N LEU A 166 -5.10 -9.79 4.63
CA LEU A 166 -4.18 -9.47 3.55
C LEU A 166 -3.16 -10.58 3.35
N LYS A 167 -2.55 -11.08 4.44
CA LYS A 167 -1.57 -12.17 4.38
C LYS A 167 -2.13 -13.44 3.73
N LYS A 168 -3.41 -13.74 3.96
CA LYS A 168 -4.09 -14.87 3.31
C LYS A 168 -4.16 -14.65 1.80
N PHE A 169 -4.68 -13.51 1.35
CA PHE A 169 -4.82 -13.21 -0.07
C PHE A 169 -3.48 -13.11 -0.80
N LEU A 170 -2.45 -12.54 -0.18
CA LEU A 170 -1.09 -12.52 -0.76
C LEU A 170 -0.53 -13.93 -1.00
N ARG A 171 -0.81 -14.89 -0.10
CA ARG A 171 -0.40 -16.28 -0.28
C ARG A 171 -1.21 -17.00 -1.34
N GLU A 172 -2.50 -16.70 -1.46
CA GLU A 172 -3.36 -17.23 -2.51
C GLU A 172 -2.92 -16.71 -3.88
N ASP A 173 -2.66 -15.41 -4.01
CA ASP A 173 -2.17 -14.75 -5.23
C ASP A 173 -0.83 -15.31 -5.71
N GLU A 174 0.13 -15.52 -4.82
CA GLU A 174 1.44 -16.09 -5.19
C GLU A 174 1.34 -17.51 -5.73
N ASN A 175 0.32 -18.27 -5.32
CA ASN A 175 0.06 -19.62 -5.82
C ASN A 175 -0.80 -19.65 -7.09
N ASP A 176 -1.34 -18.53 -7.52
CA ASP A 176 -2.13 -18.41 -8.76
C ASP A 176 -1.21 -18.13 -9.94
N LEU A 177 -1.08 -19.12 -10.83
CA LEU A 177 -0.24 -19.05 -12.03
C LEU A 177 -0.74 -18.04 -13.07
N GLU A 178 -2.01 -17.65 -13.01
CA GLU A 178 -2.63 -16.67 -13.90
C GLU A 178 -2.54 -15.23 -13.33
N SER A 179 -2.10 -15.08 -12.09
CA SER A 179 -1.94 -13.76 -11.46
C SER A 179 -0.83 -12.94 -12.12
N SER A 180 -1.08 -11.64 -12.26
CA SER A 180 -0.06 -10.66 -12.63
C SER A 180 0.73 -10.13 -11.43
N ASN A 181 0.42 -10.59 -10.22
CA ASN A 181 0.97 -10.12 -8.94
C ASN A 181 0.83 -8.60 -8.74
N ASP A 182 -0.19 -8.01 -9.35
CA ASP A 182 -0.52 -6.59 -9.19
C ASP A 182 -1.50 -6.40 -8.04
N PHE A 183 -1.15 -5.52 -7.09
CA PHE A 183 -1.92 -5.35 -5.86
C PHE A 183 -3.34 -4.84 -6.14
N GLY A 184 -3.48 -3.82 -6.96
CA GLY A 184 -4.78 -3.22 -7.25
C GLY A 184 -5.69 -4.10 -8.14
N LYS A 185 -5.13 -5.14 -8.77
CA LYS A 185 -5.87 -5.99 -9.71
C LYS A 185 -6.16 -7.39 -9.15
N ASN A 186 -5.26 -7.92 -8.33
CA ASN A 186 -5.29 -9.31 -7.90
C ASN A 186 -5.63 -9.45 -6.41
N ILE A 187 -5.35 -8.45 -5.57
CA ILE A 187 -5.66 -8.41 -4.16
C ILE A 187 -6.93 -7.60 -3.90
#